data_f4bfc92e6e7ea1dcdb535743c84093f4
#
_entry.id   f4bfc92e6e7ea1dcdb535743c84093f4
#
_cell.length_a   1.000
_cell.length_b   1.000
_cell.length_c   1.000
_cell.angle_alpha   90.00
_cell.angle_beta   90.00
_cell.angle_gamma   90.00
#
_symmetry.space_group_name_H-M   'P 1'
#
loop_
_entity.id
_entity.type
_entity.pdbx_description
1 polymer ?
#
loop_
_entity_poly.entity_id
_entity_poly.type
_entity_poly.pdbx_seq_one_letter_code
_entity_poly.pdbx_strand_id
1 'polypeptide(L)'
;MYMMKLVTLLLGCLLMLAPCELGARMFTDVDGSKIDATITKVEKDTVSLLVKADGKVYDSRLSIFRPNDRNYIREWVRRQELEAAYNFDDPWPTLINTDLDIEIEITEEDEEKKRFVYHSPNYEFICDVRLSKNVVKKFATLFEATREYCRMLPIATLKAHVPGAQFRNKILLFESKASYVRNGGPPSSAGVFISRGRQGNGIVMVPLESLGLKKVGSGYMYDYKGENKVLPHELVHQLTDREYYRSGARGWFSEGLAEYVAVTPYRSGKFMVRSNLSAVKAYATEYGKKGKGGRALGDEIIAPSLKDYMLQPYSEFTANANFNYGLGLLITNYYFHMEEDRSNITAFLRALKRGKQGEEALRVLLNGRSWDEMEEQITKAWRSRGVKITFRESVSR
;
A
#
# COMPACT_ATOMS: atom_id res chain seq x y z
N MET A 1 -60.00 -32.41 8.24
CA MET A 1 -58.84 -33.29 8.17
C MET A 1 -57.89 -32.74 7.10
N TYR A 2 -56.97 -31.95 7.47
CA TYR A 2 -55.67 -31.69 6.91
C TYR A 2 -55.04 -30.56 7.70
N MET A 3 -53.98 -30.89 8.48
CA MET A 3 -53.16 -29.99 9.25
C MET A 3 -52.29 -29.13 8.32
N MET A 4 -52.43 -27.83 8.39
CA MET A 4 -51.46 -26.88 7.82
C MET A 4 -50.39 -26.57 8.86
N LYS A 5 -49.20 -27.05 8.62
CA LYS A 5 -48.02 -26.71 9.42
C LYS A 5 -47.52 -25.31 9.08
N LEU A 6 -47.47 -24.47 10.09
CA LEU A 6 -46.89 -23.13 10.10
C LEU A 6 -45.37 -23.24 9.85
N VAL A 7 -44.92 -22.73 8.74
CA VAL A 7 -43.47 -22.56 8.47
C VAL A 7 -43.08 -21.14 8.89
N THR A 8 -42.30 -21.07 9.96
CA THR A 8 -41.74 -19.85 10.50
C THR A 8 -40.69 -19.33 9.51
N LEU A 9 -40.95 -18.16 8.92
CA LEU A 9 -39.98 -17.44 8.06
C LEU A 9 -38.96 -16.76 8.96
N LEU A 10 -37.77 -17.32 9.05
CA LEU A 10 -36.56 -16.62 9.56
C LEU A 10 -36.11 -15.66 8.48
N LEU A 11 -36.38 -14.37 8.66
CA LEU A 11 -35.84 -13.29 7.87
C LEU A 11 -34.33 -13.11 8.27
N GLY A 12 -33.45 -13.82 7.59
CA GLY A 12 -32.03 -13.53 7.63
C GLY A 12 -31.77 -12.26 6.83
N CYS A 13 -31.32 -11.19 7.49
CA CYS A 13 -30.74 -10.04 6.82
C CYS A 13 -29.51 -10.49 6.02
N LEU A 14 -29.70 -10.76 4.73
CA LEU A 14 -28.63 -10.92 3.77
C LEU A 14 -28.10 -9.50 3.48
N LEU A 15 -26.99 -9.12 4.08
CA LEU A 15 -26.19 -8.01 3.60
C LEU A 15 -25.86 -8.32 2.13
N MET A 16 -26.55 -7.67 1.22
CA MET A 16 -26.20 -7.65 -0.19
C MET A 16 -24.87 -6.91 -0.33
N LEU A 17 -23.74 -7.63 -0.24
CA LEU A 17 -22.49 -7.18 -0.83
C LEU A 17 -22.78 -6.97 -2.31
N ALA A 18 -22.70 -5.74 -2.78
CA ALA A 18 -22.87 -5.41 -4.18
C ALA A 18 -21.98 -6.33 -5.03
N PRO A 19 -22.51 -7.08 -5.99
CA PRO A 19 -21.71 -7.98 -6.79
C PRO A 19 -20.68 -7.15 -7.55
N CYS A 20 -19.41 -7.54 -7.42
CA CYS A 20 -18.37 -7.08 -8.30
C CYS A 20 -18.83 -7.29 -9.75
N GLU A 21 -19.06 -6.22 -10.50
CA GLU A 21 -19.35 -6.27 -11.94
C GLU A 21 -18.13 -6.81 -12.71
N LEU A 22 -17.87 -8.10 -12.56
CA LEU A 22 -17.21 -8.86 -13.61
C LEU A 22 -18.29 -9.09 -14.65
N GLY A 23 -18.22 -8.39 -15.78
CA GLY A 23 -19.24 -8.43 -16.82
C GLY A 23 -19.59 -9.86 -17.24
N ALA A 24 -20.79 -10.04 -17.74
CA ALA A 24 -21.22 -11.31 -18.30
C ALA A 24 -20.20 -11.81 -19.33
N ARG A 25 -19.90 -13.11 -19.31
CA ARG A 25 -19.03 -13.76 -20.27
C ARG A 25 -19.65 -15.02 -20.84
N MET A 26 -19.16 -15.42 -21.99
CA MET A 26 -19.52 -16.68 -22.60
C MET A 26 -18.85 -17.86 -21.91
N PHE A 27 -19.59 -18.71 -21.23
CA PHE A 27 -19.15 -20.01 -20.73
C PHE A 27 -19.46 -21.10 -21.75
N THR A 28 -18.58 -22.07 -21.88
CA THR A 28 -18.75 -23.18 -22.82
C THR A 28 -18.65 -24.50 -22.06
N ASP A 29 -19.64 -25.37 -22.22
CA ASP A 29 -19.61 -26.71 -21.66
C ASP A 29 -18.78 -27.69 -22.50
N VAL A 30 -18.64 -28.91 -22.01
CA VAL A 30 -17.85 -29.97 -22.67
C VAL A 30 -18.47 -30.40 -24.02
N ASP A 31 -19.78 -30.22 -24.18
CA ASP A 31 -20.53 -30.57 -25.41
C ASP A 31 -20.50 -29.41 -26.42
N GLY A 32 -19.97 -28.26 -26.06
CA GLY A 32 -19.82 -27.08 -26.91
C GLY A 32 -20.99 -26.09 -26.83
N SER A 33 -21.97 -26.32 -25.95
CA SER A 33 -23.04 -25.37 -25.70
C SER A 33 -22.50 -24.14 -25.00
N LYS A 34 -23.05 -22.96 -25.32
CA LYS A 34 -22.55 -21.67 -24.83
C LYS A 34 -23.64 -20.92 -24.07
N ILE A 35 -23.26 -20.27 -22.99
CA ILE A 35 -24.14 -19.44 -22.17
C ILE A 35 -23.46 -18.13 -21.79
N ASP A 36 -24.11 -16.99 -22.04
CA ASP A 36 -23.66 -15.67 -21.58
C ASP A 36 -24.21 -15.41 -20.19
N ALA A 37 -23.32 -15.42 -19.19
CA ALA A 37 -23.72 -15.36 -17.80
C ALA A 37 -22.65 -14.72 -16.90
N THR A 38 -23.07 -14.32 -15.71
CA THR A 38 -22.22 -13.84 -14.63
C THR A 38 -22.21 -14.82 -13.46
N ILE A 39 -21.06 -15.14 -12.90
CA ILE A 39 -20.95 -15.96 -11.70
C ILE A 39 -21.52 -15.18 -10.51
N THR A 40 -22.47 -15.77 -9.80
CA THR A 40 -23.03 -15.20 -8.56
C THR A 40 -22.54 -15.90 -7.32
N LYS A 41 -22.26 -17.21 -7.41
CA LYS A 41 -21.82 -18.04 -6.28
C LYS A 41 -21.06 -19.27 -6.78
N VAL A 42 -20.12 -19.75 -5.97
CA VAL A 42 -19.49 -21.06 -6.17
C VAL A 42 -19.42 -21.76 -4.81
N GLU A 43 -19.96 -22.97 -4.74
CA GLU A 43 -19.91 -23.82 -3.54
C GLU A 43 -19.48 -25.23 -3.92
N LYS A 44 -18.35 -25.67 -3.36
CA LYS A 44 -17.75 -26.96 -3.68
C LYS A 44 -17.59 -27.15 -5.20
N ASP A 45 -18.38 -28.03 -5.78
CA ASP A 45 -18.35 -28.36 -7.21
C ASP A 45 -19.51 -27.73 -8.02
N THR A 46 -20.26 -26.81 -7.42
CA THR A 46 -21.40 -26.14 -8.04
C THR A 46 -21.12 -24.66 -8.24
N VAL A 47 -21.40 -24.14 -9.42
CA VAL A 47 -21.38 -22.71 -9.76
C VAL A 47 -22.81 -22.24 -10.08
N SER A 48 -23.20 -21.12 -9.48
CA SER A 48 -24.45 -20.43 -9.77
C SER A 48 -24.20 -19.32 -10.80
N LEU A 49 -24.87 -19.37 -11.91
CA LEU A 49 -24.71 -18.46 -13.05
C LEU A 49 -25.99 -17.66 -13.27
N LEU A 50 -25.92 -16.34 -13.17
CA LEU A 50 -26.96 -15.43 -13.61
C LEU A 50 -26.91 -15.31 -15.12
N VAL A 51 -27.86 -15.87 -15.81
CA VAL A 51 -27.95 -15.92 -17.27
C VAL A 51 -28.48 -14.61 -17.81
N LYS A 52 -27.78 -14.01 -18.76
CA LYS A 52 -28.14 -12.71 -19.32
C LYS A 52 -29.43 -12.75 -20.15
N ALA A 53 -29.69 -13.87 -20.80
CA ALA A 53 -30.81 -14.02 -21.71
C ALA A 53 -32.19 -13.94 -21.03
N ASP A 54 -32.31 -14.44 -19.82
CA ASP A 54 -33.58 -14.52 -19.08
C ASP A 54 -33.54 -13.94 -17.65
N GLY A 55 -32.35 -13.46 -17.21
CA GLY A 55 -32.16 -12.89 -15.87
C GLY A 55 -32.30 -13.88 -14.72
N LYS A 56 -32.26 -15.20 -14.99
CA LYS A 56 -32.39 -16.23 -13.96
C LYS A 56 -31.04 -16.79 -13.54
N VAL A 57 -30.99 -17.32 -12.32
CA VAL A 57 -29.82 -18.01 -11.79
C VAL A 57 -29.96 -19.51 -11.98
N TYR A 58 -28.97 -20.14 -12.55
CA TYR A 58 -28.88 -21.57 -12.77
C TYR A 58 -27.69 -22.16 -12.08
N ASP A 59 -27.88 -23.28 -11.38
CA ASP A 59 -26.80 -24.03 -10.76
C ASP A 59 -26.25 -25.09 -11.71
N SER A 60 -24.95 -25.15 -11.84
CA SER A 60 -24.30 -26.09 -12.73
C SER A 60 -23.06 -26.69 -12.05
N ARG A 61 -22.76 -27.97 -12.33
CA ARG A 61 -21.52 -28.59 -11.82
C ARG A 61 -20.33 -28.05 -12.53
N LEU A 62 -19.22 -27.83 -11.81
CA LEU A 62 -17.94 -27.38 -12.41
C LEU A 62 -17.43 -28.33 -13.50
N SER A 63 -17.69 -29.62 -13.35
CA SER A 63 -17.24 -30.64 -14.28
C SER A 63 -17.78 -30.51 -15.70
N ILE A 64 -18.94 -29.88 -15.88
CA ILE A 64 -19.54 -29.70 -17.21
C ILE A 64 -18.84 -28.64 -18.07
N PHE A 65 -18.05 -27.72 -17.47
CA PHE A 65 -17.38 -26.65 -18.21
C PHE A 65 -16.05 -27.12 -18.80
N ARG A 66 -15.65 -26.48 -19.91
CA ARG A 66 -14.33 -26.69 -20.51
C ARG A 66 -13.20 -26.26 -19.55
N PRO A 67 -11.97 -26.78 -19.70
CA PRO A 67 -10.85 -26.47 -18.79
C PRO A 67 -10.61 -24.98 -18.58
N ASN A 68 -10.71 -24.16 -19.63
CA ASN A 68 -10.52 -22.73 -19.56
C ASN A 68 -11.58 -22.04 -18.69
N ASP A 69 -12.84 -22.48 -18.78
CA ASP A 69 -13.91 -21.91 -17.97
C ASP A 69 -13.84 -22.38 -16.53
N ARG A 70 -13.47 -23.64 -16.28
CA ARG A 70 -13.15 -24.12 -14.92
C ARG A 70 -12.02 -23.34 -14.27
N ASN A 71 -10.97 -23.03 -15.01
CA ASN A 71 -9.87 -22.21 -14.51
C ASN A 71 -10.34 -20.78 -14.18
N TYR A 72 -11.18 -20.18 -15.03
CA TYR A 72 -11.78 -18.89 -14.75
C TYR A 72 -12.64 -18.89 -13.49
N ILE A 73 -13.48 -19.92 -13.30
CA ILE A 73 -14.32 -20.06 -12.10
C ILE A 73 -13.43 -20.19 -10.84
N ARG A 74 -12.36 -20.99 -10.90
CA ARG A 74 -11.39 -21.10 -9.77
C ARG A 74 -10.71 -19.77 -9.45
N GLU A 75 -10.30 -19.02 -10.47
CA GLU A 75 -9.71 -17.70 -10.29
C GLU A 75 -10.74 -16.68 -9.74
N TRP A 76 -12.02 -16.83 -10.11
CA TRP A 76 -13.09 -16.05 -9.53
C TRP A 76 -13.24 -16.32 -8.01
N VAL A 77 -13.27 -17.59 -7.60
CA VAL A 77 -13.30 -17.99 -6.17
C VAL A 77 -12.13 -17.39 -5.42
N ARG A 78 -10.91 -17.59 -5.95
CA ARG A 78 -9.70 -17.04 -5.35
C ARG A 78 -9.76 -15.52 -5.17
N ARG A 79 -10.34 -14.80 -6.13
CA ARG A 79 -10.54 -13.35 -6.00
C ARG A 79 -11.53 -13.00 -4.90
N GLN A 80 -12.61 -13.74 -4.75
CA GLN A 80 -13.58 -13.53 -3.66
C GLN A 80 -12.92 -13.76 -2.30
N GLU A 81 -12.15 -14.82 -2.16
CA GLU A 81 -11.39 -15.11 -0.93
C GLU A 81 -10.39 -13.99 -0.60
N LEU A 82 -9.68 -13.50 -1.61
CA LEU A 82 -8.76 -12.37 -1.45
C LEU A 82 -9.50 -11.09 -1.07
N GLU A 83 -10.64 -10.79 -1.69
CA GLU A 83 -11.45 -9.61 -1.35
C GLU A 83 -12.04 -9.70 0.06
N ALA A 84 -12.44 -10.87 0.49
CA ALA A 84 -12.92 -11.11 1.86
C ALA A 84 -11.80 -10.94 2.92
N ALA A 85 -10.54 -11.08 2.53
CA ALA A 85 -9.38 -10.85 3.39
C ALA A 85 -8.93 -9.39 3.42
N TYR A 86 -9.49 -8.49 2.60
CA TYR A 86 -9.13 -7.08 2.60
C TYR A 86 -9.71 -6.37 3.83
N ASN A 87 -8.91 -5.52 4.42
CA ASN A 87 -9.28 -4.73 5.61
C ASN A 87 -9.82 -3.33 5.27
N PHE A 88 -10.40 -3.13 4.08
CA PHE A 88 -10.89 -1.81 3.66
C PHE A 88 -11.98 -1.22 4.57
N ASP A 89 -12.69 -2.07 5.27
CA ASP A 89 -13.78 -1.67 6.17
C ASP A 89 -13.33 -1.55 7.63
N ASP A 90 -12.04 -1.78 7.91
CA ASP A 90 -11.46 -1.61 9.24
C ASP A 90 -11.39 -0.12 9.63
N PRO A 91 -11.47 0.19 10.93
CA PRO A 91 -11.34 1.56 11.40
C PRO A 91 -9.91 2.09 11.17
N TRP A 92 -9.81 3.37 10.81
CA TRP A 92 -8.52 4.04 10.69
C TRP A 92 -7.82 4.12 12.05
N PRO A 93 -6.57 3.63 12.17
CA PRO A 93 -5.87 3.61 13.43
C PRO A 93 -5.50 5.03 13.89
N THR A 94 -5.51 5.25 15.20
CA THR A 94 -5.01 6.50 15.82
C THR A 94 -3.62 6.34 16.42
N LEU A 95 -3.26 5.11 16.74
CA LEU A 95 -1.98 4.70 17.30
C LEU A 95 -1.64 3.30 16.79
N ILE A 96 -0.42 3.12 16.33
CA ILE A 96 0.14 1.80 16.04
C ILE A 96 1.12 1.47 17.15
N ASN A 97 0.97 0.32 17.78
CA ASN A 97 1.83 -0.12 18.85
C ASN A 97 2.41 -1.50 18.50
N THR A 98 3.73 -1.57 18.44
CA THR A 98 4.45 -2.81 18.10
C THR A 98 5.11 -3.35 19.35
N ASP A 99 5.12 -4.66 19.48
CA ASP A 99 5.90 -5.33 20.54
C ASP A 99 7.37 -4.98 20.37
N LEU A 100 8.00 -4.57 21.47
CA LEU A 100 9.42 -4.23 21.51
C LEU A 100 10.30 -5.43 21.85
N ASP A 101 9.71 -6.53 22.30
CA ASP A 101 10.45 -7.74 22.66
C ASP A 101 10.62 -8.69 21.47
N ILE A 102 11.08 -8.13 20.36
CA ILE A 102 11.43 -8.91 19.18
C ILE A 102 12.73 -9.68 19.41
N GLU A 103 12.71 -10.96 19.06
CA GLU A 103 13.92 -11.78 19.05
C GLU A 103 14.70 -11.57 17.74
N ILE A 104 16.04 -11.51 17.87
CA ILE A 104 16.97 -11.49 16.74
C ILE A 104 17.77 -12.79 16.73
N GLU A 105 17.62 -13.53 15.65
CA GLU A 105 18.42 -14.73 15.37
C GLU A 105 19.60 -14.36 14.47
N ILE A 106 20.80 -14.87 14.78
CA ILE A 106 21.96 -14.80 13.89
C ILE A 106 22.02 -16.14 13.14
N THR A 107 21.84 -16.11 11.82
CA THR A 107 21.77 -17.32 11.01
C THR A 107 23.03 -17.57 10.18
N GLU A 108 23.83 -16.53 9.96
CA GLU A 108 25.11 -16.65 9.23
C GLU A 108 26.10 -15.58 9.74
N GLU A 109 27.35 -15.98 9.94
CA GLU A 109 28.49 -15.09 10.23
C GLU A 109 29.68 -15.57 9.40
N ASP A 110 29.91 -14.99 8.24
CA ASP A 110 31.00 -15.33 7.32
C ASP A 110 31.89 -14.09 7.11
N GLU A 111 33.02 -14.04 7.80
CA GLU A 111 34.00 -12.95 7.73
C GLU A 111 34.71 -12.87 6.39
N GLU A 112 34.95 -14.03 5.74
CA GLU A 112 35.67 -14.08 4.46
C GLU A 112 34.81 -13.48 3.34
N LYS A 113 33.52 -13.85 3.31
CA LYS A 113 32.54 -13.33 2.34
C LYS A 113 31.94 -12.00 2.76
N LYS A 114 32.28 -11.49 3.93
CA LYS A 114 31.64 -10.30 4.53
C LYS A 114 30.11 -10.42 4.48
N ARG A 115 29.61 -11.51 4.99
CA ARG A 115 28.18 -11.81 4.97
C ARG A 115 27.68 -12.19 6.36
N PHE A 116 26.84 -11.34 6.90
CA PHE A 116 26.24 -11.49 8.23
C PHE A 116 24.72 -11.42 8.09
N VAL A 117 24.02 -12.49 8.49
CA VAL A 117 22.58 -12.60 8.31
C VAL A 117 21.88 -12.66 9.65
N TYR A 118 20.91 -11.77 9.81
CA TYR A 118 20.09 -11.64 11.00
C TYR A 118 18.62 -11.77 10.63
N HIS A 119 17.85 -12.50 11.42
CA HIS A 119 16.42 -12.61 11.27
C HIS A 119 15.69 -11.91 12.41
N SER A 120 14.67 -11.13 12.07
CA SER A 120 13.56 -10.78 12.94
C SER A 120 12.31 -11.57 12.52
N PRO A 121 11.16 -11.44 13.19
CA PRO A 121 9.97 -12.20 12.82
C PRO A 121 9.60 -12.11 11.33
N ASN A 122 9.71 -10.93 10.71
CA ASN A 122 9.24 -10.70 9.34
C ASN A 122 10.34 -10.23 8.37
N TYR A 123 11.58 -10.08 8.81
CA TYR A 123 12.69 -9.58 7.99
C TYR A 123 13.94 -10.44 8.07
N GLU A 124 14.65 -10.55 6.94
CA GLU A 124 16.00 -11.06 6.77
C GLU A 124 16.93 -9.87 6.47
N PHE A 125 17.82 -9.58 7.38
CA PHE A 125 18.84 -8.53 7.23
C PHE A 125 20.17 -9.17 6.82
N ILE A 126 20.66 -8.83 5.64
CA ILE A 126 21.95 -9.28 5.11
C ILE A 126 22.89 -8.08 5.15
N CYS A 127 23.93 -8.15 5.95
CA CYS A 127 24.88 -7.05 6.16
C CYS A 127 26.28 -7.43 5.67
N ASP A 128 27.02 -6.47 5.12
CA ASP A 128 28.42 -6.64 4.72
C ASP A 128 29.42 -6.40 5.87
N VAL A 129 28.91 -6.16 7.08
CA VAL A 129 29.69 -6.01 8.30
C VAL A 129 28.94 -6.61 9.49
N ARG A 130 29.71 -7.12 10.46
CA ARG A 130 29.14 -7.70 11.69
C ARG A 130 28.52 -6.64 12.57
N LEU A 131 27.27 -6.92 13.03
CA LEU A 131 26.54 -6.08 13.97
C LEU A 131 26.20 -6.88 15.24
N SER A 132 26.17 -6.21 16.39
CA SER A 132 25.65 -6.86 17.60
C SER A 132 24.13 -7.04 17.57
N LYS A 133 23.61 -8.09 18.18
CA LYS A 133 22.15 -8.33 18.30
C LYS A 133 21.39 -7.10 18.81
N ASN A 134 21.96 -6.37 19.78
CA ASN A 134 21.33 -5.18 20.33
C ASN A 134 21.21 -4.03 19.31
N VAL A 135 22.20 -3.86 18.42
CA VAL A 135 22.14 -2.88 17.33
C VAL A 135 21.07 -3.30 16.32
N VAL A 136 21.07 -4.59 15.93
CA VAL A 136 20.07 -5.13 15.00
C VAL A 136 18.66 -4.98 15.59
N LYS A 137 18.43 -5.38 16.85
CA LYS A 137 17.13 -5.27 17.53
C LYS A 137 16.56 -3.84 17.46
N LYS A 138 17.39 -2.83 17.65
CA LYS A 138 16.96 -1.41 17.64
C LYS A 138 16.37 -0.97 16.28
N PHE A 139 17.05 -1.26 15.18
CA PHE A 139 16.48 -0.89 13.89
C PHE A 139 15.39 -1.86 13.43
N ALA A 140 15.51 -3.16 13.72
CA ALA A 140 14.48 -4.14 13.41
C ALA A 140 13.13 -3.77 14.02
N THR A 141 13.11 -3.15 15.21
CA THR A 141 11.88 -2.64 15.84
C THR A 141 11.16 -1.61 14.93
N LEU A 142 11.90 -0.74 14.25
CA LEU A 142 11.30 0.21 13.30
C LEU A 142 10.75 -0.50 12.06
N PHE A 143 11.44 -1.53 11.57
CA PHE A 143 10.99 -2.33 10.43
C PHE A 143 9.68 -3.06 10.75
N GLU A 144 9.64 -3.74 11.89
CA GLU A 144 8.43 -4.45 12.35
C GLU A 144 7.27 -3.48 12.62
N ALA A 145 7.56 -2.32 13.23
CA ALA A 145 6.56 -1.28 13.45
C ALA A 145 6.00 -0.71 12.14
N THR A 146 6.86 -0.50 11.13
CA THR A 146 6.42 -0.03 9.81
C THR A 146 5.53 -1.07 9.12
N ARG A 147 5.87 -2.35 9.23
CA ARG A 147 5.04 -3.44 8.73
C ARG A 147 3.67 -3.47 9.42
N GLU A 148 3.66 -3.36 10.74
CA GLU A 148 2.41 -3.31 11.51
C GLU A 148 1.57 -2.09 11.13
N TYR A 149 2.20 -0.95 10.88
CA TYR A 149 1.51 0.24 10.40
C TYR A 149 0.82 0.00 9.06
N CYS A 150 1.56 -0.53 8.07
CA CYS A 150 0.97 -0.87 6.77
C CYS A 150 -0.17 -1.91 6.90
N ARG A 151 -0.02 -2.87 7.82
CA ARG A 151 -1.04 -3.89 8.09
C ARG A 151 -2.33 -3.31 8.65
N MET A 152 -2.22 -2.33 9.55
CA MET A 152 -3.37 -1.75 10.24
C MET A 152 -4.07 -0.64 9.46
N LEU A 153 -3.43 -0.07 8.43
CA LEU A 153 -4.12 0.86 7.55
C LEU A 153 -5.18 0.11 6.72
N PRO A 154 -6.41 0.64 6.59
CA PRO A 154 -7.47 0.01 5.78
C PRO A 154 -7.23 0.23 4.28
N ILE A 155 -6.06 -0.18 3.80
CA ILE A 155 -5.59 -0.07 2.41
C ILE A 155 -5.24 -1.42 1.80
N ALA A 156 -5.59 -2.52 2.48
CA ALA A 156 -5.44 -3.89 2.02
C ALA A 156 -4.05 -4.24 1.45
N THR A 157 -2.97 -3.87 2.16
CA THR A 157 -1.61 -4.32 1.84
C THR A 157 -1.42 -5.78 2.27
N LEU A 158 -1.78 -6.73 1.41
CA LEU A 158 -1.71 -8.18 1.72
C LEU A 158 -0.31 -8.64 2.12
N LYS A 159 0.74 -8.07 1.52
CA LYS A 159 2.13 -8.36 1.89
C LYS A 159 2.43 -8.07 3.36
N ALA A 160 1.73 -7.12 3.96
CA ALA A 160 1.85 -6.81 5.37
C ALA A 160 0.97 -7.72 6.25
N HIS A 161 0.02 -8.45 5.67
CA HIS A 161 -1.00 -9.19 6.40
C HIS A 161 -0.70 -10.69 6.59
N VAL A 162 0.25 -11.28 5.85
CA VAL A 162 0.47 -12.74 5.88
C VAL A 162 0.95 -13.18 7.26
N PRO A 163 0.09 -13.78 8.12
CA PRO A 163 0.50 -14.32 9.40
C PRO A 163 1.33 -15.59 9.18
N GLY A 164 2.44 -15.73 9.91
CA GLY A 164 3.23 -16.97 9.94
C GLY A 164 3.90 -17.36 8.61
N ALA A 165 4.03 -16.43 7.68
CA ALA A 165 4.77 -16.70 6.46
C ALA A 165 6.21 -17.08 6.80
N GLN A 166 6.64 -18.25 6.34
CA GLN A 166 8.07 -18.63 6.31
C GLN A 166 8.91 -17.65 5.48
N PHE A 167 8.26 -16.64 4.91
CA PHE A 167 8.86 -15.66 4.01
C PHE A 167 9.17 -14.36 4.76
N ARG A 168 10.47 -14.05 4.86
CA ARG A 168 10.95 -12.78 5.40
C ARG A 168 11.26 -11.80 4.28
N ASN A 169 10.89 -10.53 4.52
CA ASN A 169 11.25 -9.44 3.61
C ASN A 169 12.77 -9.20 3.66
N LYS A 170 13.40 -9.16 2.50
CA LYS A 170 14.86 -9.08 2.39
C LYS A 170 15.35 -7.63 2.42
N ILE A 171 16.32 -7.36 3.30
CA ILE A 171 16.97 -6.08 3.47
C ILE A 171 18.49 -6.26 3.32
N LEU A 172 19.12 -5.51 2.43
CA LEU A 172 20.55 -5.47 2.28
C LEU A 172 21.09 -4.22 3.00
N LEU A 173 21.98 -4.42 3.96
CA LEU A 173 22.61 -3.39 4.74
C LEU A 173 24.09 -3.26 4.38
N PHE A 174 24.53 -2.02 4.15
CA PHE A 174 25.89 -1.74 3.71
C PHE A 174 26.62 -0.88 4.75
N GLU A 175 27.83 -1.28 5.10
CA GLU A 175 28.68 -0.55 6.07
C GLU A 175 28.80 0.93 5.72
N SER A 176 28.91 1.24 4.41
CA SER A 176 29.14 2.60 3.94
C SER A 176 28.34 2.91 2.67
N LYS A 177 28.16 4.20 2.39
CA LYS A 177 27.60 4.68 1.13
C LYS A 177 28.37 4.16 -0.09
N ALA A 178 29.70 4.07 0.02
CA ALA A 178 30.53 3.54 -1.06
C ALA A 178 30.24 2.06 -1.34
N SER A 179 30.06 1.24 -0.30
CA SER A 179 29.65 -0.16 -0.45
C SER A 179 28.25 -0.28 -1.05
N TYR A 180 27.30 0.54 -0.57
CA TYR A 180 25.94 0.62 -1.12
C TYR A 180 25.94 0.93 -2.63
N VAL A 181 26.71 1.93 -3.07
CA VAL A 181 26.79 2.31 -4.50
C VAL A 181 27.46 1.23 -5.34
N ARG A 182 28.53 0.59 -4.85
CA ARG A 182 29.19 -0.52 -5.55
C ARG A 182 28.24 -1.71 -5.79
N ASN A 183 27.24 -1.88 -4.91
CA ASN A 183 26.25 -2.96 -5.02
C ASN A 183 24.96 -2.52 -5.74
N GLY A 184 24.96 -1.39 -6.44
CA GLY A 184 23.87 -0.94 -7.30
C GLY A 184 22.90 0.05 -6.65
N GLY A 185 23.17 0.52 -5.46
CA GLY A 185 22.39 1.61 -4.83
C GLY A 185 22.66 2.95 -5.52
N PRO A 186 21.62 3.78 -5.78
CA PRO A 186 21.78 5.09 -6.41
C PRO A 186 22.64 6.03 -5.57
N PRO A 187 23.62 6.75 -6.14
CA PRO A 187 24.52 7.63 -5.37
C PRO A 187 23.79 8.73 -4.60
N SER A 188 22.69 9.25 -5.16
CA SER A 188 21.92 10.35 -4.57
C SER A 188 20.88 9.91 -3.52
N SER A 189 20.56 8.59 -3.41
CA SER A 189 19.54 8.10 -2.47
C SER A 189 20.13 7.66 -1.15
N ALA A 190 19.41 7.84 -0.06
CA ALA A 190 19.76 7.33 1.27
C ALA A 190 19.33 5.86 1.50
N GLY A 191 18.55 5.32 0.58
CA GLY A 191 18.09 3.94 0.50
C GLY A 191 17.34 3.76 -0.81
N VAL A 192 17.00 2.53 -1.18
CA VAL A 192 16.21 2.24 -2.37
C VAL A 192 15.47 0.92 -2.23
N PHE A 193 14.22 0.89 -2.69
CA PHE A 193 13.50 -0.33 -2.95
C PHE A 193 13.69 -0.77 -4.40
N ILE A 194 14.12 -2.01 -4.60
CA ILE A 194 14.29 -2.62 -5.93
C ILE A 194 13.27 -3.73 -6.09
N SER A 195 12.31 -3.54 -6.97
CA SER A 195 11.34 -4.58 -7.34
C SER A 195 12.01 -5.66 -8.18
N ARG A 196 11.81 -6.93 -7.85
CA ARG A 196 12.31 -8.10 -8.60
C ARG A 196 11.21 -8.81 -9.39
N GLY A 197 10.59 -8.10 -10.34
CA GLY A 197 9.67 -8.72 -11.29
C GLY A 197 8.43 -9.37 -10.66
N ARG A 198 7.86 -10.39 -11.35
CA ARG A 198 6.57 -11.01 -10.97
C ARG A 198 6.63 -11.96 -9.76
N GLN A 199 7.79 -12.41 -9.32
CA GLN A 199 7.94 -13.54 -8.37
C GLN A 199 8.55 -13.19 -7.01
N GLY A 200 8.77 -11.92 -6.66
CA GLY A 200 9.41 -11.57 -5.39
C GLY A 200 8.95 -10.24 -4.80
N ASN A 201 9.02 -10.14 -3.46
CA ASN A 201 8.71 -8.90 -2.72
C ASN A 201 9.74 -7.78 -2.92
N GLY A 202 10.68 -7.94 -3.85
CA GLY A 202 11.78 -6.99 -4.01
C GLY A 202 12.73 -6.95 -2.81
N ILE A 203 13.70 -6.05 -2.87
CA ILE A 203 14.74 -5.89 -1.85
C ILE A 203 14.84 -4.42 -1.50
N VAL A 204 14.94 -4.10 -0.21
CA VAL A 204 15.35 -2.77 0.25
C VAL A 204 16.85 -2.78 0.50
N MET A 205 17.56 -1.77 -0.02
CA MET A 205 18.99 -1.57 0.14
C MET A 205 19.22 -0.28 0.92
N VAL A 206 20.03 -0.33 1.99
CA VAL A 206 20.25 0.84 2.86
C VAL A 206 21.68 0.84 3.37
N PRO A 207 22.43 1.97 3.30
CA PRO A 207 23.68 2.13 4.03
C PRO A 207 23.40 2.34 5.53
N LEU A 208 24.26 1.81 6.40
CA LEU A 208 24.08 1.87 7.87
C LEU A 208 23.93 3.29 8.41
N GLU A 209 24.61 4.26 7.79
CA GLU A 209 24.48 5.68 8.16
C GLU A 209 23.03 6.18 7.99
N SER A 210 22.31 5.66 6.99
CA SER A 210 20.89 5.98 6.78
C SER A 210 19.97 5.36 7.83
N LEU A 211 20.43 4.39 8.61
CA LEU A 211 19.76 3.88 9.80
C LEU A 211 20.11 4.69 11.06
N GLY A 212 20.90 5.75 10.93
CA GLY A 212 21.44 6.50 12.07
C GLY A 212 22.54 5.74 12.81
N LEU A 213 23.20 4.79 12.15
CA LEU A 213 24.30 4.04 12.75
C LEU A 213 25.65 4.71 12.42
N LYS A 214 26.48 4.90 13.45
CA LYS A 214 27.86 5.37 13.34
C LYS A 214 28.81 4.30 13.80
N LYS A 215 29.94 4.17 13.10
CA LYS A 215 31.05 3.34 13.58
C LYS A 215 31.76 4.03 14.75
N VAL A 216 31.91 3.30 15.84
CA VAL A 216 32.63 3.77 17.06
C VAL A 216 33.57 2.66 17.49
N GLY A 217 34.89 2.87 17.31
CA GLY A 217 35.88 1.81 17.51
C GLY A 217 35.65 0.66 16.53
N SER A 218 35.53 -0.57 17.07
CA SER A 218 35.23 -1.79 16.30
C SER A 218 33.74 -2.07 16.14
N GLY A 219 32.86 -1.25 16.72
CA GLY A 219 31.41 -1.50 16.74
C GLY A 219 30.59 -0.38 16.12
N TYR A 220 29.27 -0.49 16.27
CA TYR A 220 28.30 0.48 15.75
C TYR A 220 27.39 0.96 16.88
N MET A 221 27.09 2.28 16.86
CA MET A 221 26.18 2.91 17.81
C MET A 221 25.16 3.78 17.08
N TYR A 222 23.98 3.94 17.70
CA TYR A 222 22.97 4.85 17.20
C TYR A 222 23.33 6.31 17.44
N ASP A 223 23.24 7.12 16.40
CA ASP A 223 23.18 8.57 16.49
C ASP A 223 21.72 9.03 16.50
N TYR A 224 21.20 9.29 17.69
CA TYR A 224 19.80 9.72 17.88
C TYR A 224 19.49 11.12 17.34
N LYS A 225 20.48 11.83 16.76
CA LYS A 225 20.28 13.18 16.23
C LYS A 225 19.62 13.20 14.86
N GLY A 226 19.65 12.10 14.12
CA GLY A 226 19.05 11.96 12.80
C GLY A 226 17.76 11.14 12.84
N GLU A 227 16.59 11.76 12.75
CA GLU A 227 15.35 11.03 12.40
C GLU A 227 15.45 10.63 10.92
N ASN A 228 15.56 9.33 10.65
CA ASN A 228 15.63 8.85 9.28
C ASN A 228 14.23 8.49 8.77
N LYS A 229 13.66 9.34 7.92
CA LYS A 229 12.36 9.11 7.27
C LYS A 229 12.46 8.28 6.00
N VAL A 230 13.66 8.11 5.47
CA VAL A 230 13.89 7.36 4.22
C VAL A 230 13.55 5.90 4.41
N LEU A 231 13.92 5.32 5.54
CA LEU A 231 13.73 3.90 5.77
C LEU A 231 12.25 3.48 5.79
N PRO A 232 11.34 4.08 6.59
CA PRO A 232 9.93 3.76 6.50
C PRO A 232 9.35 3.99 5.09
N HIS A 233 9.82 5.00 4.36
CA HIS A 233 9.42 5.26 2.98
C HIS A 233 9.70 4.05 2.06
N GLU A 234 10.95 3.57 2.02
CA GLU A 234 11.36 2.43 1.20
C GLU A 234 10.68 1.12 1.64
N LEU A 235 10.43 0.97 2.93
CA LEU A 235 9.69 -0.20 3.45
C LEU A 235 8.24 -0.21 2.99
N VAL A 236 7.58 0.94 2.92
CA VAL A 236 6.22 1.03 2.39
C VAL A 236 6.17 0.53 0.96
N HIS A 237 7.13 0.88 0.12
CA HIS A 237 7.21 0.34 -1.24
C HIS A 237 7.35 -1.18 -1.28
N GLN A 238 8.15 -1.78 -0.38
CA GLN A 238 8.30 -3.22 -0.27
C GLN A 238 7.00 -3.90 0.21
N LEU A 239 6.26 -3.24 1.10
CA LEU A 239 5.05 -3.77 1.73
C LEU A 239 3.78 -3.51 0.91
N THR A 240 3.80 -2.55 0.00
CA THR A 240 2.65 -2.18 -0.83
C THR A 240 2.52 -3.11 -2.03
N ASP A 241 1.29 -3.50 -2.36
CA ASP A 241 1.02 -4.37 -3.49
C ASP A 241 1.15 -3.60 -4.82
N ARG A 242 1.58 -4.32 -5.86
CA ARG A 242 1.88 -3.75 -7.18
C ARG A 242 0.68 -3.08 -7.86
N GLU A 243 -0.54 -3.40 -7.47
CA GLU A 243 -1.74 -2.79 -7.98
C GLU A 243 -1.77 -1.28 -7.72
N TYR A 244 -1.13 -0.83 -6.64
CA TYR A 244 -1.03 0.59 -6.28
C TYR A 244 0.06 1.36 -7.05
N TYR A 245 0.79 0.66 -7.94
CA TYR A 245 1.73 1.26 -8.89
C TYR A 245 1.16 1.33 -10.32
N ARG A 246 -0.15 1.13 -10.49
CA ARG A 246 -0.82 1.29 -11.77
C ARG A 246 -1.08 2.77 -12.09
N SER A 247 -1.30 3.08 -13.37
CA SER A 247 -1.72 4.41 -13.80
C SER A 247 -2.94 4.89 -13.00
N GLY A 248 -2.95 6.17 -12.63
CA GLY A 248 -3.97 6.76 -11.75
C GLY A 248 -3.69 6.64 -10.25
N ALA A 249 -2.72 5.79 -9.85
CA ALA A 249 -2.24 5.69 -8.46
C ALA A 249 -0.72 5.87 -8.35
N ARG A 250 0.03 5.43 -9.37
CA ARG A 250 1.48 5.52 -9.39
C ARG A 250 1.93 6.98 -9.34
N GLY A 251 2.84 7.26 -8.46
CA GLY A 251 3.31 8.61 -8.16
C GLY A 251 2.51 9.20 -6.99
N TRP A 252 1.42 9.89 -7.25
CA TRP A 252 0.73 10.65 -6.21
C TRP A 252 0.31 9.79 -5.00
N PHE A 253 -0.24 8.58 -5.23
CA PHE A 253 -0.65 7.71 -4.13
C PHE A 253 0.50 6.84 -3.64
N SER A 254 1.26 6.18 -4.53
CA SER A 254 2.33 5.27 -4.12
C SER A 254 3.44 5.99 -3.34
N GLU A 255 3.86 7.17 -3.80
CA GLU A 255 4.84 7.99 -3.10
C GLU A 255 4.20 8.77 -1.94
N GLY A 256 2.98 9.27 -2.12
CA GLY A 256 2.25 9.95 -1.06
C GLY A 256 1.98 9.05 0.15
N LEU A 257 1.68 7.77 -0.05
CA LEU A 257 1.55 6.77 1.03
C LEU A 257 2.90 6.53 1.73
N ALA A 258 3.97 6.38 0.96
CA ALA A 258 5.31 6.19 1.50
C ALA A 258 5.75 7.40 2.35
N GLU A 259 5.55 8.61 1.84
CA GLU A 259 5.78 9.84 2.60
C GLU A 259 4.89 9.94 3.84
N TYR A 260 3.60 9.60 3.72
CA TYR A 260 2.65 9.62 4.83
C TYR A 260 3.09 8.76 6.01
N VAL A 261 3.51 7.52 5.74
CA VAL A 261 4.03 6.62 6.78
C VAL A 261 5.34 7.16 7.34
N ALA A 262 6.26 7.60 6.46
CA ALA A 262 7.59 8.09 6.84
C ALA A 262 7.58 9.34 7.73
N VAL A 263 6.60 10.25 7.54
CA VAL A 263 6.50 11.47 8.34
C VAL A 263 5.70 11.30 9.63
N THR A 264 4.95 10.19 9.76
CA THR A 264 4.19 9.93 10.98
C THR A 264 5.13 9.86 12.18
N PRO A 265 4.87 10.62 13.27
CA PRO A 265 5.74 10.64 14.42
C PRO A 265 5.91 9.23 15.02
N TYR A 266 7.16 8.80 15.10
CA TYR A 266 7.55 7.49 15.63
C TYR A 266 8.37 7.63 16.91
N ARG A 267 8.06 6.84 17.93
CA ARG A 267 8.87 6.74 19.15
C ARG A 267 8.72 5.35 19.76
N SER A 268 9.85 4.66 19.97
CA SER A 268 9.92 3.39 20.73
C SER A 268 8.84 2.39 20.30
N GLY A 269 8.82 1.99 19.03
CA GLY A 269 7.88 1.02 18.48
C GLY A 269 6.46 1.54 18.21
N LYS A 270 6.20 2.84 18.42
CA LYS A 270 4.86 3.42 18.30
C LYS A 270 4.81 4.49 17.22
N PHE A 271 3.88 4.36 16.27
CA PHE A 271 3.52 5.44 15.36
C PHE A 271 2.28 6.19 15.88
N MET A 272 2.41 7.49 16.06
CA MET A 272 1.36 8.38 16.62
C MET A 272 0.52 8.98 15.49
N VAL A 273 -0.38 8.19 14.91
CA VAL A 273 -1.18 8.58 13.73
C VAL A 273 -2.06 9.79 14.01
N ARG A 274 -2.65 9.91 15.20
CA ARG A 274 -3.44 11.07 15.63
C ARG A 274 -2.69 12.41 15.54
N SER A 275 -1.37 12.39 15.56
CA SER A 275 -0.50 13.57 15.47
C SER A 275 0.06 13.79 14.08
N ASN A 276 -0.37 13.01 13.09
CA ASN A 276 0.22 13.00 11.75
C ASN A 276 -0.01 14.32 11.01
N LEU A 277 -1.17 14.95 11.13
CA LEU A 277 -1.52 16.17 10.40
C LEU A 277 -0.49 17.30 10.56
N SER A 278 -0.03 17.55 11.77
CA SER A 278 0.99 18.59 12.02
C SER A 278 2.35 18.20 11.44
N ALA A 279 2.71 16.92 11.47
CA ALA A 279 3.95 16.42 10.90
C ALA A 279 3.91 16.46 9.36
N VAL A 280 2.79 16.09 8.76
CA VAL A 280 2.56 16.18 7.30
C VAL A 280 2.69 17.63 6.83
N LYS A 281 1.97 18.58 7.49
CA LYS A 281 2.07 19.99 7.16
C LYS A 281 3.53 20.47 7.24
N ALA A 282 4.17 20.31 8.38
CA ALA A 282 5.53 20.78 8.60
C ALA A 282 6.52 20.17 7.59
N TYR A 283 6.37 18.89 7.27
CA TYR A 283 7.25 18.23 6.31
C TYR A 283 7.02 18.69 4.87
N ALA A 284 5.78 18.91 4.47
CA ALA A 284 5.48 19.37 3.12
C ALA A 284 5.86 20.84 2.91
N THR A 285 5.58 21.72 3.87
CA THR A 285 5.73 23.18 3.69
C THR A 285 7.03 23.77 4.19
N GLU A 286 7.71 23.12 5.15
CA GLU A 286 8.92 23.64 5.78
C GLU A 286 10.18 22.83 5.37
N TYR A 287 11.33 23.48 5.41
CA TYR A 287 12.62 22.80 5.20
C TYR A 287 13.52 23.01 6.40
N GLY A 288 14.05 21.90 6.90
CA GLY A 288 15.21 21.95 7.80
C GLY A 288 14.99 22.61 9.17
N LYS A 289 13.74 22.91 9.58
CA LYS A 289 13.51 23.33 10.96
C LYS A 289 14.08 22.27 11.92
N LYS A 290 15.07 22.64 12.69
CA LYS A 290 15.82 21.75 13.61
C LYS A 290 16.57 20.59 12.92
N GLY A 291 16.99 20.73 11.68
CA GLY A 291 17.76 19.70 10.96
C GLY A 291 16.93 18.48 10.49
N LYS A 292 15.61 18.59 10.46
CA LYS A 292 14.72 17.45 10.19
C LYS A 292 14.34 17.25 8.73
N GLY A 293 14.86 18.04 7.80
CA GLY A 293 14.52 17.94 6.38
C GLY A 293 13.02 18.10 6.10
N GLY A 294 12.66 18.40 4.89
CA GLY A 294 11.28 18.55 4.41
C GLY A 294 11.27 18.90 2.93
N ARG A 295 10.07 19.09 2.38
CA ARG A 295 9.88 19.37 0.95
C ARG A 295 9.91 20.85 0.62
N ALA A 296 9.77 21.72 1.62
CA ALA A 296 9.87 23.18 1.50
C ALA A 296 8.95 23.80 0.44
N LEU A 297 7.73 23.29 0.28
CA LEU A 297 6.79 23.80 -0.71
C LEU A 297 6.24 25.18 -0.34
N GLY A 298 6.40 25.62 0.90
CA GLY A 298 5.80 26.83 1.44
C GLY A 298 4.30 26.66 1.79
N ASP A 299 3.72 27.72 2.31
CA ASP A 299 2.30 27.75 2.69
C ASP A 299 1.37 28.14 1.52
N GLU A 300 1.93 28.60 0.39
CA GLU A 300 1.24 28.87 -0.86
C GLU A 300 1.81 27.98 -1.96
N ILE A 301 1.02 27.01 -2.42
CA ILE A 301 1.43 25.98 -3.38
C ILE A 301 0.64 26.17 -4.66
N ILE A 302 1.33 26.36 -5.79
CA ILE A 302 0.72 26.37 -7.11
C ILE A 302 0.92 25.00 -7.75
N ALA A 303 -0.15 24.23 -7.86
CA ALA A 303 -0.16 22.88 -8.41
C ALA A 303 -0.67 22.86 -9.86
N PRO A 304 -0.30 21.88 -10.69
CA PRO A 304 -1.02 21.56 -11.92
C PRO A 304 -2.46 21.19 -11.58
N SER A 305 -3.34 21.06 -12.59
CA SER A 305 -4.68 20.52 -12.34
C SER A 305 -4.58 19.18 -11.65
N LEU A 306 -5.54 18.87 -10.77
CA LEU A 306 -5.54 17.61 -10.02
C LEU A 306 -5.55 16.40 -10.97
N LYS A 307 -6.31 16.51 -12.08
CA LYS A 307 -6.37 15.48 -13.11
C LYS A 307 -4.99 15.22 -13.71
N ASP A 308 -4.32 16.29 -14.19
CA ASP A 308 -3.00 16.18 -14.82
C ASP A 308 -1.97 15.65 -13.85
N TYR A 309 -2.02 16.10 -12.58
CA TYR A 309 -1.15 15.63 -11.52
C TYR A 309 -1.31 14.13 -11.23
N MET A 310 -2.54 13.63 -11.12
CA MET A 310 -2.80 12.22 -10.77
C MET A 310 -2.55 11.27 -11.96
N LEU A 311 -2.60 11.76 -13.19
CA LEU A 311 -2.41 10.96 -14.40
C LEU A 311 -1.03 11.10 -15.03
N GLN A 312 -0.18 12.00 -14.53
CA GLN A 312 1.15 12.22 -15.12
C GLN A 312 1.98 10.92 -15.15
N PRO A 313 2.79 10.71 -16.20
CA PRO A 313 3.73 9.61 -16.27
C PRO A 313 4.72 9.63 -15.09
N TYR A 314 5.12 8.46 -14.61
CA TYR A 314 6.02 8.38 -13.43
C TYR A 314 7.38 9.04 -13.67
N SER A 315 7.88 9.04 -14.93
CA SER A 315 9.11 9.76 -15.31
C SER A 315 8.98 11.28 -15.12
N GLU A 316 7.82 11.86 -15.45
CA GLU A 316 7.52 13.28 -15.22
C GLU A 316 7.34 13.56 -13.72
N PHE A 317 6.67 12.64 -13.01
CA PHE A 317 6.51 12.72 -11.56
C PHE A 317 7.86 12.80 -10.85
N THR A 318 8.79 11.92 -11.19
CA THR A 318 10.13 11.87 -10.57
C THR A 318 11.07 12.98 -11.06
N ALA A 319 10.84 13.56 -12.23
CA ALA A 319 11.63 14.72 -12.70
C ALA A 319 11.47 15.94 -11.79
N ASN A 320 10.32 16.09 -11.12
CA ASN A 320 10.11 17.13 -10.11
C ASN A 320 9.76 16.47 -8.73
N ALA A 321 10.57 15.50 -8.34
CA ALA A 321 10.32 14.64 -7.18
C ALA A 321 10.02 15.42 -5.90
N ASN A 322 10.80 16.47 -5.59
CA ASN A 322 10.60 17.22 -4.34
C ASN A 322 9.19 17.82 -4.24
N PHE A 323 8.73 18.47 -5.30
CA PHE A 323 7.40 19.05 -5.37
C PHE A 323 6.32 17.97 -5.38
N ASN A 324 6.47 16.98 -6.26
CA ASN A 324 5.46 15.95 -6.47
C ASN A 324 5.26 15.03 -5.24
N TYR A 325 6.34 14.72 -4.52
CA TYR A 325 6.25 13.94 -3.29
C TYR A 325 5.55 14.73 -2.18
N GLY A 326 5.86 16.02 -2.03
CA GLY A 326 5.21 16.89 -1.05
C GLY A 326 3.72 17.08 -1.34
N LEU A 327 3.35 17.31 -2.60
CA LEU A 327 1.95 17.43 -3.01
C LEU A 327 1.21 16.09 -2.86
N GLY A 328 1.83 14.97 -3.24
CA GLY A 328 1.28 13.62 -3.06
C GLY A 328 1.00 13.29 -1.59
N LEU A 329 1.91 13.68 -0.70
CA LEU A 329 1.71 13.57 0.75
C LEU A 329 0.47 14.35 1.22
N LEU A 330 0.31 15.61 0.78
CA LEU A 330 -0.83 16.44 1.15
C LEU A 330 -2.14 15.85 0.63
N ILE A 331 -2.18 15.40 -0.61
CA ILE A 331 -3.37 14.79 -1.22
C ILE A 331 -3.71 13.45 -0.54
N THR A 332 -2.71 12.60 -0.28
CA THR A 332 -2.93 11.32 0.43
C THR A 332 -3.47 11.59 1.84
N ASN A 333 -2.92 12.57 2.56
CA ASN A 333 -3.41 12.93 3.89
C ASN A 333 -4.85 13.47 3.83
N TYR A 334 -5.20 14.24 2.78
CA TYR A 334 -6.58 14.71 2.59
C TYR A 334 -7.55 13.52 2.52
N TYR A 335 -7.31 12.55 1.67
CA TYR A 335 -8.18 11.39 1.54
C TYR A 335 -8.23 10.51 2.79
N PHE A 336 -7.16 10.45 3.56
CA PHE A 336 -7.09 9.63 4.77
C PHE A 336 -7.74 10.28 5.99
N HIS A 337 -7.76 11.63 6.09
CA HIS A 337 -8.13 12.30 7.33
C HIS A 337 -9.06 13.51 7.19
N MET A 338 -9.20 14.10 6.01
CA MET A 338 -9.94 15.34 5.83
C MET A 338 -11.16 15.19 4.94
N GLU A 339 -11.19 14.22 4.06
CA GLU A 339 -12.37 13.90 3.27
C GLU A 339 -13.50 13.42 4.20
N GLU A 340 -14.70 13.94 3.99
CA GLU A 340 -15.87 13.61 4.81
C GLU A 340 -16.23 12.12 4.67
N ASP A 341 -16.24 11.63 3.45
CA ASP A 341 -16.49 10.22 3.14
C ASP A 341 -15.21 9.46 2.77
N ARG A 342 -14.58 8.83 3.76
CA ARG A 342 -13.38 8.01 3.57
C ARG A 342 -13.64 6.73 2.77
N SER A 343 -14.90 6.38 2.48
CA SER A 343 -15.21 5.24 1.62
C SER A 343 -14.72 5.45 0.18
N ASN A 344 -14.56 6.71 -0.26
CA ASN A 344 -14.08 7.01 -1.61
C ASN A 344 -12.66 6.50 -1.86
N ILE A 345 -11.74 6.72 -0.92
CA ILE A 345 -10.36 6.21 -1.09
C ILE A 345 -10.32 4.68 -1.01
N THR A 346 -11.09 4.05 -0.12
CA THR A 346 -11.11 2.59 -0.03
C THR A 346 -11.78 1.97 -1.25
N ALA A 347 -12.83 2.58 -1.81
CA ALA A 347 -13.45 2.17 -3.06
C ALA A 347 -12.49 2.27 -4.26
N PHE A 348 -11.71 3.37 -4.33
CA PHE A 348 -10.67 3.55 -5.34
C PHE A 348 -9.60 2.46 -5.24
N LEU A 349 -9.08 2.19 -4.04
CA LEU A 349 -8.07 1.16 -3.82
C LEU A 349 -8.60 -0.23 -4.15
N ARG A 350 -9.85 -0.51 -3.80
CA ARG A 350 -10.56 -1.73 -4.20
C ARG A 350 -10.70 -1.85 -5.72
N ALA A 351 -10.97 -0.73 -6.41
CA ALA A 351 -11.03 -0.70 -7.88
C ALA A 351 -9.67 -1.01 -8.52
N LEU A 352 -8.57 -0.48 -7.98
CA LEU A 352 -7.21 -0.83 -8.40
C LEU A 352 -6.92 -2.33 -8.24
N LYS A 353 -7.31 -2.93 -7.11
CA LYS A 353 -7.18 -4.38 -6.85
C LYS A 353 -7.95 -5.20 -7.89
N ARG A 354 -9.10 -4.72 -8.31
CA ARG A 354 -9.94 -5.34 -9.36
C ARG A 354 -9.42 -5.11 -10.78
N GLY A 355 -8.35 -4.35 -10.96
CA GLY A 355 -7.70 -4.15 -12.26
C GLY A 355 -7.98 -2.83 -12.94
N LYS A 356 -8.86 -1.97 -12.38
CA LYS A 356 -9.07 -0.62 -12.89
C LYS A 356 -7.78 0.21 -12.79
N GLN A 357 -7.58 1.13 -13.72
CA GLN A 357 -6.42 1.99 -13.75
C GLN A 357 -6.72 3.30 -14.49
N GLY A 358 -5.80 4.27 -14.39
CA GLY A 358 -5.94 5.57 -15.07
C GLY A 358 -7.23 6.29 -14.67
N GLU A 359 -7.86 6.93 -15.65
CA GLU A 359 -9.12 7.66 -15.43
C GLU A 359 -10.27 6.78 -14.92
N GLU A 360 -10.30 5.51 -15.31
CA GLU A 360 -11.36 4.59 -14.87
C GLU A 360 -11.29 4.37 -13.35
N ALA A 361 -10.09 4.22 -12.79
CA ALA A 361 -9.91 4.10 -11.35
C ALA A 361 -10.22 5.44 -10.66
N LEU A 362 -9.75 6.56 -11.21
CA LEU A 362 -9.96 7.88 -10.63
C LEU A 362 -11.43 8.33 -10.63
N ARG A 363 -12.24 7.89 -11.62
CA ARG A 363 -13.70 8.11 -11.56
C ARG A 363 -14.34 7.49 -10.32
N VAL A 364 -13.83 6.36 -9.83
CA VAL A 364 -14.30 5.77 -8.56
C VAL A 364 -13.93 6.67 -7.38
N LEU A 365 -12.71 7.23 -7.37
CA LEU A 365 -12.26 8.16 -6.32
C LEU A 365 -13.10 9.46 -6.31
N LEU A 366 -13.42 9.98 -7.48
CA LEU A 366 -14.26 11.17 -7.61
C LEU A 366 -15.69 10.93 -7.11
N ASN A 367 -16.23 9.73 -7.21
CA ASN A 367 -17.58 9.36 -6.76
C ASN A 367 -18.66 10.33 -7.27
N GLY A 368 -18.67 10.60 -8.58
CA GLY A 368 -19.62 11.49 -9.26
C GLY A 368 -19.27 12.97 -9.21
N ARG A 369 -18.27 13.38 -8.43
CA ARG A 369 -17.77 14.78 -8.40
C ARG A 369 -16.97 15.11 -9.69
N SER A 370 -16.99 16.36 -10.07
CA SER A 370 -16.06 16.89 -11.09
C SER A 370 -14.65 17.05 -10.51
N TRP A 371 -13.67 17.26 -11.38
CA TRP A 371 -12.31 17.59 -10.96
C TRP A 371 -12.25 18.93 -10.22
N ASP A 372 -12.99 19.92 -10.68
CA ASP A 372 -13.04 21.26 -10.07
C ASP A 372 -13.63 21.22 -8.66
N GLU A 373 -14.72 20.47 -8.45
CA GLU A 373 -15.27 20.24 -7.12
C GLU A 373 -14.27 19.57 -6.17
N MET A 374 -13.49 18.63 -6.70
CA MET A 374 -12.46 17.94 -5.91
C MET A 374 -11.30 18.88 -5.55
N GLU A 375 -10.85 19.69 -6.50
CA GLU A 375 -9.82 20.72 -6.27
C GLU A 375 -10.28 21.76 -5.24
N GLU A 376 -11.52 22.19 -5.30
CA GLU A 376 -12.11 23.12 -4.33
C GLU A 376 -12.14 22.49 -2.93
N GLN A 377 -12.57 21.23 -2.81
CA GLN A 377 -12.62 20.52 -1.52
C GLN A 377 -11.23 20.38 -0.90
N ILE A 378 -10.22 19.95 -1.67
CA ILE A 378 -8.84 19.84 -1.22
C ILE A 378 -8.30 21.21 -0.79
N THR A 379 -8.50 22.24 -1.62
CA THR A 379 -8.07 23.61 -1.34
C THR A 379 -8.70 24.14 -0.04
N LYS A 380 -10.00 23.97 0.15
CA LYS A 380 -10.74 24.39 1.35
C LYS A 380 -10.23 23.66 2.59
N ALA A 381 -10.03 22.34 2.50
CA ALA A 381 -9.55 21.52 3.61
C ALA A 381 -8.14 21.95 4.07
N TRP A 382 -7.21 22.18 3.15
CA TRP A 382 -5.85 22.60 3.49
C TRP A 382 -5.77 24.07 3.91
N ARG A 383 -6.57 24.96 3.29
CA ARG A 383 -6.66 26.36 3.70
C ARG A 383 -7.07 26.49 5.18
N SER A 384 -8.01 25.69 5.64
CA SER A 384 -8.40 25.67 7.06
C SER A 384 -7.27 25.23 8.00
N ARG A 385 -6.19 24.65 7.45
CA ARG A 385 -4.96 24.24 8.16
C ARG A 385 -3.79 25.20 7.90
N GLY A 386 -4.02 26.31 7.20
CA GLY A 386 -3.01 27.30 6.88
C GLY A 386 -2.07 26.89 5.74
N VAL A 387 -2.54 26.09 4.79
CA VAL A 387 -1.85 25.79 3.52
C VAL A 387 -2.79 26.14 2.38
N LYS A 388 -2.40 27.06 1.50
CA LYS A 388 -3.17 27.46 0.33
C LYS A 388 -2.65 26.69 -0.88
N ILE A 389 -3.44 25.75 -1.37
CA ILE A 389 -3.17 25.06 -2.63
C ILE A 389 -4.04 25.70 -3.71
N THR A 390 -3.43 26.12 -4.83
CA THR A 390 -4.12 26.65 -6.00
C THR A 390 -3.82 25.74 -7.18
N PHE A 391 -4.84 25.11 -7.72
CA PHE A 391 -4.72 24.30 -8.92
C PHE A 391 -4.83 25.21 -10.16
N ARG A 392 -4.01 24.93 -11.17
CA ARG A 392 -4.07 25.60 -12.47
C ARG A 392 -5.16 24.95 -13.33
N GLU A 393 -5.71 25.70 -14.25
CA GLU A 393 -6.60 25.13 -15.27
C GLU A 393 -5.88 24.00 -16.03
N SER A 394 -6.62 22.93 -16.36
CA SER A 394 -6.09 21.84 -17.17
C SER A 394 -5.75 22.37 -18.55
N VAL A 395 -4.52 22.13 -19.00
CA VAL A 395 -4.15 22.42 -20.39
C VAL A 395 -4.79 21.34 -21.25
N SER A 396 -5.89 21.69 -21.93
CA SER A 396 -6.52 20.81 -22.92
C SER A 396 -5.47 20.44 -23.99
N ARG A 397 -5.00 19.18 -23.92
CA ARG A 397 -4.15 18.58 -24.96
C ARG A 397 -5.01 17.86 -26.00
#